data_9b2c47d97cbad00aaa33816dc13782d4
#
_entry.id   9b2c47d97cbad00aaa33816dc13782d4
#
_cell.length_a   1.000
_cell.length_b   1.000
_cell.length_c   1.000
_cell.angle_alpha   90.00
_cell.angle_beta   90.00
_cell.angle_gamma   90.00
#
_symmetry.space_group_name_H-M   'P 1'
#
loop_
_entity.id
_entity.type
_entity.pdbx_description
1 polymer ?
#
loop_
_entity_poly.entity_id
_entity_poly.type
_entity_poly.pdbx_seq_one_letter_code
_entity_poly.pdbx_strand_id
1 'polypeptide(L)'
;MKLRHLFLFCVICCSVSISAQNKSKLPKTSGNPIFPGWYADPEGIVFGDEYWIYPTYSAAYDDQIFMDAFSSKDLVNWTKHPKVLSKENISWLRRALWAPAVIHANDKYYFFFGANDIQNNNELGGIGVAVADNPAGPFKDALGKPLIDKIVNGAQPIDQFVFKDDDGQYYMYYGGWGHCNMVKMAPDLLSIVPFEDGTIYKEVTPQNYVEGPFMLKHNGKYYFMWSEGGWGCLLYTSDA
;
A
#
# COMPACT_ATOMS: atom_id res chain seq x y z
N MET A 1 76.02 -49.79 -42.99
CA MET A 1 75.41 -48.41 -42.83
C MET A 1 73.90 -48.61 -42.77
N LYS A 2 73.29 -48.62 -41.59
CA LYS A 2 71.85 -48.84 -41.39
C LYS A 2 71.15 -47.54 -41.00
N LEU A 3 70.27 -47.05 -41.87
CA LEU A 3 69.47 -45.91 -41.64
C LEU A 3 68.31 -46.25 -40.75
N ARG A 4 68.22 -45.61 -39.55
CA ARG A 4 67.09 -45.76 -38.62
C ARG A 4 66.07 -44.68 -38.94
N HIS A 5 64.87 -45.09 -39.35
CA HIS A 5 63.72 -44.19 -39.51
C HIS A 5 63.11 -43.89 -38.14
N LEU A 6 63.09 -42.63 -37.75
CA LEU A 6 62.44 -42.15 -36.56
C LEU A 6 61.00 -41.79 -36.91
N PHE A 7 60.03 -42.55 -36.47
CA PHE A 7 58.57 -42.21 -36.58
C PHE A 7 58.23 -41.25 -35.50
N LEU A 8 57.86 -40.01 -35.88
CA LEU A 8 57.37 -39.01 -35.00
C LEU A 8 55.82 -39.20 -34.88
N PHE A 9 55.36 -39.67 -33.72
CA PHE A 9 53.93 -39.76 -33.41
C PHE A 9 53.44 -38.39 -33.00
N CYS A 10 52.64 -37.72 -33.84
CA CYS A 10 51.94 -36.48 -33.51
C CYS A 10 50.67 -36.84 -32.79
N VAL A 11 50.65 -36.67 -31.43
CA VAL A 11 49.44 -36.81 -30.61
C VAL A 11 48.63 -35.52 -30.76
N ILE A 12 47.56 -35.56 -31.55
CA ILE A 12 46.61 -34.46 -31.65
C ILE A 12 45.74 -34.53 -30.38
N CYS A 13 46.02 -33.66 -29.39
CA CYS A 13 45.11 -33.41 -28.30
C CYS A 13 43.89 -32.64 -28.78
N CYS A 14 42.79 -33.32 -29.04
CA CYS A 14 41.50 -32.67 -29.19
C CYS A 14 41.05 -32.12 -27.84
N SER A 15 41.25 -30.83 -27.62
CA SER A 15 40.65 -30.13 -26.49
C SER A 15 39.13 -30.03 -26.70
N VAL A 16 38.40 -30.92 -26.07
CA VAL A 16 36.95 -30.79 -25.99
C VAL A 16 36.65 -29.62 -25.05
N SER A 17 36.35 -28.46 -25.62
CA SER A 17 35.81 -27.31 -24.87
C SER A 17 34.41 -27.68 -24.39
N ILE A 18 34.31 -28.14 -23.15
CA ILE A 18 33.01 -28.29 -22.49
C ILE A 18 32.50 -26.85 -22.29
N SER A 19 31.63 -26.39 -23.20
CA SER A 19 30.81 -25.19 -22.94
C SER A 19 29.99 -25.47 -21.70
N ALA A 20 30.35 -24.85 -20.58
CA ALA A 20 29.50 -24.80 -19.41
C ALA A 20 28.17 -24.15 -19.85
N GLN A 21 27.15 -25.00 -20.03
CA GLN A 21 25.79 -24.51 -20.22
C GLN A 21 25.50 -23.58 -19.05
N ASN A 22 25.27 -22.30 -19.35
CA ASN A 22 24.70 -21.34 -18.45
C ASN A 22 23.44 -22.00 -17.88
N LYS A 23 23.51 -22.52 -16.67
CA LYS A 23 22.32 -22.88 -15.90
C LYS A 23 21.51 -21.59 -15.86
N SER A 24 20.42 -21.53 -16.62
CA SER A 24 19.44 -20.47 -16.48
C SER A 24 19.14 -20.37 -14.98
N LYS A 25 19.56 -19.28 -14.37
CA LYS A 25 19.19 -19.01 -12.98
C LYS A 25 17.68 -18.99 -13.00
N LEU A 26 17.05 -19.95 -12.33
CA LEU A 26 15.63 -19.88 -12.05
C LEU A 26 15.35 -18.47 -11.51
N PRO A 27 14.27 -17.81 -11.93
CA PRO A 27 13.96 -16.50 -11.42
C PRO A 27 13.93 -16.59 -9.90
N LYS A 28 14.61 -15.66 -9.23
CA LYS A 28 14.54 -15.58 -7.78
C LYS A 28 13.08 -15.38 -7.42
N THR A 29 12.61 -16.12 -6.44
CA THR A 29 11.30 -15.87 -5.84
C THR A 29 11.46 -14.87 -4.71
N SER A 30 10.45 -14.02 -4.49
CA SER A 30 10.43 -13.07 -3.36
C SER A 30 10.49 -13.77 -2.01
N GLY A 31 10.04 -15.04 -1.95
CA GLY A 31 9.87 -15.73 -0.68
C GLY A 31 8.61 -15.31 0.08
N ASN A 32 8.47 -15.84 1.29
CA ASN A 32 7.42 -15.46 2.22
C ASN A 32 8.04 -15.47 3.64
N PRO A 33 8.07 -14.33 4.36
CA PRO A 33 7.56 -13.00 3.92
C PRO A 33 8.42 -12.38 2.80
N ILE A 34 7.82 -11.49 2.02
CA ILE A 34 8.52 -10.78 0.92
C ILE A 34 9.58 -9.79 1.44
N PHE A 35 9.42 -9.29 2.65
CA PHE A 35 10.40 -8.49 3.38
C PHE A 35 10.26 -8.72 4.89
N PRO A 36 11.36 -8.55 5.69
CA PRO A 36 11.32 -8.76 7.11
C PRO A 36 10.58 -7.63 7.83
N GLY A 37 9.93 -7.97 8.96
CA GLY A 37 9.21 -7.03 9.80
C GLY A 37 7.79 -7.51 10.10
N TRP A 38 7.09 -6.75 10.94
CA TRP A 38 5.70 -7.00 11.26
C TRP A 38 4.87 -5.83 10.76
N TYR A 39 4.08 -6.08 9.74
CA TYR A 39 3.29 -5.10 9.03
C TYR A 39 1.88 -5.62 8.80
N ALA A 40 0.92 -4.69 8.71
CA ALA A 40 -0.49 -4.95 8.43
C ALA A 40 -1.01 -4.00 7.34
N ASP A 41 -2.24 -4.17 6.91
CA ASP A 41 -3.03 -3.28 6.06
C ASP A 41 -2.26 -2.74 4.84
N PRO A 42 -1.65 -3.59 4.00
CA PRO A 42 -0.81 -3.10 2.92
C PRO A 42 -1.63 -2.49 1.78
N GLU A 43 -1.34 -1.24 1.45
CA GLU A 43 -1.74 -0.65 0.16
C GLU A 43 -0.70 -1.03 -0.89
N GLY A 44 -1.15 -1.68 -1.97
CA GLY A 44 -0.33 -2.04 -3.12
C GLY A 44 -0.68 -1.21 -4.34
N ILE A 45 0.30 -0.48 -4.91
CA ILE A 45 0.06 0.41 -6.05
C ILE A 45 1.25 0.43 -7.01
N VAL A 46 1.00 0.83 -8.26
CA VAL A 46 2.05 1.01 -9.28
C VAL A 46 2.23 2.49 -9.58
N PHE A 47 3.46 2.98 -9.44
CA PHE A 47 3.85 4.32 -9.89
C PHE A 47 4.94 4.22 -10.96
N GLY A 48 4.61 4.67 -12.17
CA GLY A 48 5.53 4.52 -13.31
C GLY A 48 5.81 3.05 -13.64
N ASP A 49 7.04 2.61 -13.47
CA ASP A 49 7.50 1.24 -13.71
C ASP A 49 7.85 0.47 -12.42
N GLU A 50 7.43 0.98 -11.26
CA GLU A 50 7.68 0.39 -9.95
C GLU A 50 6.40 0.00 -9.22
N TYR A 51 6.45 -1.16 -8.57
CA TYR A 51 5.46 -1.62 -7.60
C TYR A 51 5.80 -1.04 -6.24
N TRP A 52 4.80 -0.52 -5.55
CA TRP A 52 4.94 0.06 -4.21
C TRP A 52 4.02 -0.63 -3.23
N ILE A 53 4.50 -0.82 -2.02
CA ILE A 53 3.71 -1.29 -0.88
C ILE A 53 3.90 -0.31 0.27
N TYR A 54 2.79 0.18 0.79
CA TYR A 54 2.73 1.03 1.97
C TYR A 54 1.95 0.29 3.04
N PRO A 55 2.58 -0.23 4.07
CA PRO A 55 1.89 -0.95 5.14
C PRO A 55 1.82 -0.15 6.43
N THR A 56 0.88 -0.51 7.30
CA THR A 56 0.90 -0.14 8.71
C THR A 56 2.08 -0.84 9.41
N TYR A 57 2.90 -0.11 10.17
CA TYR A 57 3.88 -0.71 11.06
C TYR A 57 3.17 -1.28 12.29
N SER A 58 3.25 -2.60 12.48
CA SER A 58 2.57 -3.29 13.58
C SER A 58 3.42 -3.30 14.84
N ALA A 59 2.89 -2.65 15.89
CA ALA A 59 3.50 -2.53 17.21
C ALA A 59 2.40 -2.24 18.24
N ALA A 60 2.76 -1.94 19.49
CA ALA A 60 1.83 -1.32 20.43
C ALA A 60 1.38 0.05 19.88
N TYR A 61 0.14 0.45 20.16
CA TYR A 61 -0.49 1.65 19.57
C TYR A 61 0.34 2.92 19.73
N ASP A 62 0.96 3.11 20.89
CA ASP A 62 1.80 4.29 21.16
C ASP A 62 3.12 4.30 20.36
N ASP A 63 3.54 3.15 19.83
CA ASP A 63 4.73 2.98 19.02
C ASP A 63 4.42 3.02 17.51
N GLN A 64 3.13 2.96 17.12
CA GLN A 64 2.67 3.08 15.74
C GLN A 64 2.63 4.56 15.33
N ILE A 65 3.79 5.16 15.17
CA ILE A 65 3.97 6.60 14.94
C ILE A 65 4.75 6.92 13.65
N PHE A 66 5.01 5.92 12.84
CA PHE A 66 5.63 6.06 11.51
C PHE A 66 5.12 4.96 10.57
N MET A 67 5.29 5.19 9.27
CA MET A 67 5.10 4.20 8.22
C MET A 67 6.34 4.11 7.35
N ASP A 68 6.72 2.89 7.00
CA ASP A 68 7.71 2.58 5.98
C ASP A 68 7.01 2.39 4.62
N ALA A 69 7.78 2.44 3.54
CA ALA A 69 7.33 1.97 2.24
C ALA A 69 8.34 1.00 1.64
N PHE A 70 7.89 0.23 0.65
CA PHE A 70 8.72 -0.71 -0.07
C PHE A 70 8.47 -0.56 -1.56
N SER A 71 9.53 -0.56 -2.36
CA SER A 71 9.40 -0.54 -3.81
C SER A 71 10.14 -1.69 -4.49
N SER A 72 9.65 -2.11 -5.65
CA SER A 72 10.25 -3.16 -6.46
C SER A 72 9.94 -2.96 -7.93
N LYS A 73 10.89 -3.31 -8.81
CA LYS A 73 10.68 -3.37 -10.26
C LYS A 73 10.30 -4.76 -10.77
N ASP A 74 10.44 -5.79 -9.93
CA ASP A 74 10.33 -7.18 -10.34
C ASP A 74 9.52 -8.06 -9.38
N LEU A 75 8.93 -7.45 -8.32
CA LEU A 75 8.20 -8.12 -7.23
C LEU A 75 9.04 -9.16 -6.45
N VAL A 76 10.34 -9.20 -6.68
CA VAL A 76 11.28 -10.14 -6.06
C VAL A 76 12.29 -9.42 -5.18
N ASN A 77 12.88 -8.36 -5.71
CA ASN A 77 13.87 -7.56 -5.01
C ASN A 77 13.20 -6.27 -4.52
N TRP A 78 13.10 -6.13 -3.19
CA TRP A 78 12.42 -5.01 -2.55
C TRP A 78 13.40 -4.06 -1.91
N THR A 79 13.17 -2.77 -2.12
CA THR A 79 13.90 -1.67 -1.47
C THR A 79 13.01 -1.08 -0.39
N LYS A 80 13.51 -1.07 0.85
CA LYS A 80 12.83 -0.41 1.97
C LYS A 80 13.12 1.08 1.98
N HIS A 81 12.07 1.89 2.11
CA HIS A 81 12.10 3.32 2.34
C HIS A 81 11.61 3.59 3.77
N PRO A 82 12.52 3.82 4.74
CA PRO A 82 12.12 3.92 6.14
C PRO A 82 11.45 5.26 6.43
N LYS A 83 10.41 5.22 7.27
CA LYS A 83 9.72 6.40 7.83
C LYS A 83 9.31 7.43 6.77
N VAL A 84 8.71 6.95 5.66
CA VAL A 84 8.20 7.84 4.61
C VAL A 84 7.17 8.85 5.14
N LEU A 85 6.43 8.45 6.18
CA LEU A 85 5.54 9.29 6.98
C LEU A 85 5.84 9.04 8.46
N SER A 86 5.89 10.10 9.28
CA SER A 86 6.18 9.96 10.71
C SER A 86 5.57 11.09 11.54
N LYS A 87 5.53 10.87 12.84
CA LYS A 87 5.02 11.83 13.84
C LYS A 87 5.70 13.19 13.77
N GLU A 88 6.98 13.24 13.39
CA GLU A 88 7.70 14.50 13.26
C GLU A 88 7.09 15.42 12.19
N ASN A 89 6.36 14.85 11.25
CA ASN A 89 5.73 15.56 10.14
C ASN A 89 4.20 15.78 10.32
N ILE A 90 3.62 15.31 11.45
CA ILE A 90 2.17 15.38 11.72
C ILE A 90 1.97 15.87 13.16
N SER A 91 1.70 17.15 13.33
CA SER A 91 1.66 17.82 14.65
C SER A 91 0.58 17.27 15.59
N TRP A 92 -0.51 16.74 15.07
CA TRP A 92 -1.64 16.21 15.82
C TRP A 92 -1.59 14.69 16.05
N LEU A 93 -0.66 13.95 15.41
CA LEU A 93 -0.48 12.53 15.60
C LEU A 93 0.10 12.23 16.99
N ARG A 94 -0.52 11.30 17.69
CA ARG A 94 -0.07 10.78 18.98
C ARG A 94 0.33 9.33 18.90
N ARG A 95 -0.53 8.48 18.29
CA ARG A 95 -0.41 7.03 18.23
C ARG A 95 -1.22 6.46 17.05
N ALA A 96 -1.21 5.14 16.90
CA ALA A 96 -2.11 4.41 16.02
C ALA A 96 -2.20 5.01 14.61
N LEU A 97 -1.04 5.12 13.95
CA LEU A 97 -0.93 5.54 12.55
C LEU A 97 -1.18 4.30 11.68
N TRP A 98 -2.34 4.25 10.99
CA TRP A 98 -2.89 3.05 10.39
C TRP A 98 -3.33 3.22 8.94
N ALA A 99 -3.46 2.03 8.28
CA ALA A 99 -4.19 1.82 7.03
C ALA A 99 -3.89 2.89 5.98
N PRO A 100 -2.70 2.86 5.37
CA PRO A 100 -2.32 3.83 4.35
C PRO A 100 -3.13 3.65 3.08
N ALA A 101 -3.43 4.77 2.39
CA ALA A 101 -3.85 4.78 1.00
C ALA A 101 -3.07 5.87 0.26
N VAL A 102 -2.40 5.53 -0.82
CA VAL A 102 -1.51 6.47 -1.51
C VAL A 102 -1.93 6.63 -2.96
N ILE A 103 -2.04 7.87 -3.43
CA ILE A 103 -2.43 8.16 -4.81
C ILE A 103 -1.51 9.23 -5.41
N HIS A 104 -1.22 9.10 -6.71
CA HIS A 104 -0.53 10.12 -7.48
C HIS A 104 -1.54 10.98 -8.24
N ALA A 105 -1.54 12.27 -7.97
CA ALA A 105 -2.41 13.25 -8.63
C ALA A 105 -1.75 14.64 -8.58
N ASN A 106 -2.09 15.50 -9.53
CA ASN A 106 -1.62 16.91 -9.54
C ASN A 106 -0.08 17.02 -9.38
N ASP A 107 0.68 16.11 -10.00
CA ASP A 107 2.14 16.01 -9.91
C ASP A 107 2.68 15.83 -8.47
N LYS A 108 1.85 15.31 -7.57
CA LYS A 108 2.16 15.04 -6.17
C LYS A 108 1.68 13.65 -5.76
N TYR A 109 2.24 13.15 -4.66
CA TYR A 109 1.79 11.94 -3.99
C TYR A 109 1.03 12.33 -2.74
N TYR A 110 -0.19 11.83 -2.61
CA TYR A 110 -1.08 12.06 -1.47
C TYR A 110 -1.16 10.77 -0.66
N PHE A 111 -0.83 10.86 0.60
CA PHE A 111 -0.82 9.76 1.54
C PHE A 111 -1.94 9.98 2.56
N PHE A 112 -3.00 9.21 2.46
CA PHE A 112 -4.09 9.21 3.43
C PHE A 112 -3.81 8.16 4.51
N PHE A 113 -4.16 8.46 5.75
CA PHE A 113 -3.88 7.61 6.89
C PHE A 113 -4.90 7.81 8.00
N GLY A 114 -5.23 6.74 8.74
CA GLY A 114 -5.94 6.82 10.01
C GLY A 114 -4.98 7.15 11.15
N ALA A 115 -5.42 7.91 12.16
CA ALA A 115 -4.59 8.23 13.31
C ALA A 115 -5.38 8.46 14.59
N ASN A 116 -4.73 8.12 15.72
CA ASN A 116 -5.15 8.35 17.10
C ASN A 116 -6.28 7.43 17.61
N ASP A 117 -6.89 6.62 16.73
CA ASP A 117 -7.93 5.64 17.15
C ASP A 117 -9.04 6.29 18.00
N ILE A 118 -9.74 7.27 17.43
CA ILE A 118 -10.78 8.00 18.18
C ILE A 118 -11.98 7.12 18.48
N GLN A 119 -12.47 7.20 19.71
CA GLN A 119 -13.61 6.45 20.22
C GLN A 119 -14.87 7.31 20.33
N ASN A 120 -14.73 8.63 20.24
CA ASN A 120 -15.82 9.61 20.23
C ASN A 120 -15.40 10.93 19.57
N ASN A 121 -16.37 11.78 19.25
CA ASN A 121 -16.16 13.03 18.52
C ASN A 121 -15.49 14.18 19.33
N ASN A 122 -15.12 13.95 20.58
CA ASN A 122 -14.37 14.92 21.39
C ASN A 122 -12.86 14.64 21.37
N GLU A 123 -12.42 13.53 20.76
CA GLU A 123 -11.03 13.16 20.64
C GLU A 123 -10.42 13.73 19.37
N LEU A 124 -9.14 14.10 19.43
CA LEU A 124 -8.39 14.55 18.27
C LEU A 124 -7.84 13.34 17.52
N GLY A 125 -8.24 13.17 16.28
CA GLY A 125 -7.81 12.06 15.42
C GLY A 125 -8.75 11.86 14.23
N GLY A 126 -8.59 10.73 13.55
CA GLY A 126 -9.34 10.35 12.37
C GLY A 126 -8.46 10.27 11.12
N ILE A 127 -9.01 10.57 9.96
CA ILE A 127 -8.30 10.43 8.68
C ILE A 127 -7.55 11.72 8.36
N GLY A 128 -6.22 11.59 8.15
CA GLY A 128 -5.35 12.67 7.71
C GLY A 128 -4.91 12.52 6.25
N VAL A 129 -4.28 13.58 5.73
CA VAL A 129 -3.63 13.58 4.42
C VAL A 129 -2.27 14.27 4.50
N ALA A 130 -1.25 13.59 3.98
CA ALA A 130 0.10 14.13 3.84
C ALA A 130 0.51 14.11 2.37
N VAL A 131 1.40 15.02 1.97
CA VAL A 131 1.79 15.21 0.57
C VAL A 131 3.30 15.17 0.43
N ALA A 132 3.78 14.60 -0.68
CA ALA A 132 5.18 14.56 -1.07
C ALA A 132 5.36 14.74 -2.58
N ASP A 133 6.59 15.12 -2.99
CA ASP A 133 6.99 15.16 -4.40
C ASP A 133 7.51 13.80 -4.91
N ASN A 134 7.69 12.85 -4.00
CA ASN A 134 8.29 11.55 -4.31
C ASN A 134 7.50 10.44 -3.58
N PRO A 135 7.26 9.27 -4.21
CA PRO A 135 6.57 8.16 -3.57
C PRO A 135 7.31 7.60 -2.34
N ALA A 136 8.62 7.80 -2.24
CA ALA A 136 9.41 7.47 -1.04
C ALA A 136 9.33 8.57 0.05
N GLY A 137 8.52 9.61 -0.11
CA GLY A 137 8.43 10.71 0.84
C GLY A 137 9.67 11.64 0.86
N PRO A 138 9.94 12.35 1.95
CA PRO A 138 9.12 12.37 3.16
C PRO A 138 7.78 13.06 2.93
N PHE A 139 6.71 12.41 3.36
CA PHE A 139 5.37 12.99 3.33
C PHE A 139 5.20 13.98 4.49
N LYS A 140 4.53 15.10 4.22
CA LYS A 140 4.25 16.15 5.20
C LYS A 140 2.76 16.37 5.30
N ASP A 141 2.27 16.51 6.53
CA ASP A 141 0.88 16.85 6.80
C ASP A 141 0.44 18.07 6.01
N ALA A 142 -0.61 17.93 5.21
CA ALA A 142 -1.07 18.99 4.33
C ALA A 142 -2.00 19.98 5.00
N LEU A 143 -2.66 19.60 6.11
CA LEU A 143 -3.75 20.36 6.71
C LEU A 143 -3.46 20.84 8.13
N GLY A 144 -2.49 20.25 8.84
CA GLY A 144 -2.25 20.50 10.26
C GLY A 144 -3.36 19.98 11.19
N LYS A 145 -4.30 19.20 10.65
CA LYS A 145 -5.46 18.61 11.32
C LYS A 145 -6.00 17.42 10.51
N PRO A 146 -6.84 16.57 11.09
CA PRO A 146 -7.54 15.55 10.30
C PRO A 146 -8.41 16.15 9.18
N LEU A 147 -8.49 15.47 8.06
CA LEU A 147 -9.43 15.72 6.96
C LEU A 147 -10.86 15.31 7.36
N ILE A 148 -10.96 14.16 8.03
CA ILE A 148 -12.21 13.65 8.62
C ILE A 148 -11.94 13.37 10.09
N ASP A 149 -12.57 14.16 10.97
CA ASP A 149 -12.31 14.20 12.41
C ASP A 149 -13.47 13.68 13.26
N LYS A 150 -14.48 13.07 12.63
CA LYS A 150 -15.74 12.70 13.30
C LYS A 150 -16.22 11.32 12.88
N ILE A 151 -16.86 10.65 13.84
CA ILE A 151 -17.68 9.48 13.60
C ILE A 151 -19.00 9.95 12.98
N VAL A 152 -19.25 9.55 11.74
CA VAL A 152 -20.46 9.89 10.98
C VAL A 152 -21.13 8.59 10.55
N ASN A 153 -22.47 8.49 10.63
CA ASN A 153 -23.24 7.28 10.31
C ASN A 153 -22.73 6.02 11.07
N GLY A 154 -22.15 6.19 12.27
CA GLY A 154 -21.56 5.08 13.03
C GLY A 154 -20.16 4.67 12.60
N ALA A 155 -19.64 5.15 11.48
CA ALA A 155 -18.32 4.79 10.96
C ALA A 155 -17.21 5.50 11.74
N GLN A 156 -16.32 4.72 12.36
CA GLN A 156 -15.05 5.25 12.85
C GLN A 156 -14.20 5.74 11.68
N PRO A 157 -13.59 6.93 11.74
CA PRO A 157 -12.82 7.47 10.61
C PRO A 157 -11.43 6.83 10.54
N ILE A 158 -11.39 5.61 10.02
CA ILE A 158 -10.21 4.79 9.75
C ILE A 158 -10.36 4.07 8.40
N ASP A 159 -9.33 3.36 7.98
CA ASP A 159 -9.34 2.44 6.84
C ASP A 159 -9.83 3.09 5.55
N GLN A 160 -9.31 4.24 5.25
CA GLN A 160 -9.70 4.98 4.05
C GLN A 160 -9.04 4.41 2.80
N PHE A 161 -9.81 4.34 1.73
CA PHE A 161 -9.34 4.05 0.37
C PHE A 161 -9.79 5.16 -0.59
N VAL A 162 -8.90 5.66 -1.42
CA VAL A 162 -9.21 6.70 -2.40
C VAL A 162 -9.26 6.11 -3.80
N PHE A 163 -10.44 6.19 -4.41
CA PHE A 163 -10.72 5.70 -5.75
C PHE A 163 -10.89 6.86 -6.73
N LYS A 164 -10.23 6.78 -7.89
CA LYS A 164 -10.44 7.69 -9.01
C LYS A 164 -11.31 7.00 -10.05
N ASP A 165 -12.49 7.57 -10.35
CA ASP A 165 -13.34 7.05 -11.41
C ASP A 165 -12.93 7.55 -12.80
N ASP A 166 -13.48 6.97 -13.86
CA ASP A 166 -13.15 7.26 -15.26
C ASP A 166 -13.48 8.69 -15.68
N ASP A 167 -14.42 9.35 -15.01
CA ASP A 167 -14.75 10.77 -15.20
C ASP A 167 -13.75 11.73 -14.56
N GLY A 168 -12.74 11.17 -13.85
CA GLY A 168 -11.72 11.92 -13.15
C GLY A 168 -12.08 12.34 -11.73
N GLN A 169 -13.31 12.03 -11.27
CA GLN A 169 -13.73 12.32 -9.90
C GLN A 169 -13.10 11.35 -8.91
N TYR A 170 -12.63 11.88 -7.78
CA TYR A 170 -12.11 11.09 -6.67
C TYR A 170 -13.18 10.89 -5.60
N TYR A 171 -13.26 9.67 -5.11
CA TYR A 171 -14.10 9.28 -3.98
C TYR A 171 -13.23 8.64 -2.91
N MET A 172 -13.54 8.90 -1.65
CA MET A 172 -12.95 8.18 -0.53
C MET A 172 -14.02 7.30 0.11
N TYR A 173 -13.69 6.02 0.28
CA TYR A 173 -14.44 5.07 1.08
C TYR A 173 -13.70 4.88 2.38
N TYR A 174 -14.39 4.87 3.51
CA TYR A 174 -13.76 4.70 4.81
C TYR A 174 -14.73 4.19 5.86
N GLY A 175 -14.22 3.57 6.90
CA GLY A 175 -14.97 3.30 8.10
C GLY A 175 -14.60 2.00 8.79
N GLY A 176 -14.64 2.03 10.10
CA GLY A 176 -14.63 0.88 10.99
C GLY A 176 -15.97 0.68 11.69
N TRP A 177 -16.00 -0.25 12.66
CA TRP A 177 -17.14 -0.58 13.51
C TRP A 177 -18.39 -1.05 12.77
N GLY A 178 -18.19 -1.70 11.62
CA GLY A 178 -19.31 -2.23 10.83
C GLY A 178 -20.05 -1.20 9.99
N HIS A 179 -19.49 0.00 9.79
CA HIS A 179 -20.08 1.08 9.00
C HIS A 179 -19.10 1.62 7.98
N CYS A 180 -19.57 1.87 6.76
CA CYS A 180 -18.78 2.42 5.67
C CYS A 180 -19.44 3.68 5.09
N ASN A 181 -18.66 4.75 5.01
CA ASN A 181 -19.05 5.97 4.31
C ASN A 181 -18.32 6.11 2.97
N MET A 182 -18.99 6.76 2.02
CA MET A 182 -18.39 7.31 0.81
C MET A 182 -18.48 8.83 0.87
N VAL A 183 -17.38 9.51 0.56
CA VAL A 183 -17.32 10.97 0.39
C VAL A 183 -16.76 11.33 -0.97
N LYS A 184 -17.19 12.46 -1.52
CA LYS A 184 -16.68 13.02 -2.76
C LYS A 184 -15.53 13.97 -2.44
N MET A 185 -14.36 13.74 -3.03
CA MET A 185 -13.17 14.56 -2.81
C MET A 185 -13.17 15.78 -3.74
N ALA A 186 -12.68 16.90 -3.24
CA ALA A 186 -12.34 18.02 -4.11
C ALA A 186 -11.16 17.68 -5.04
N PRO A 187 -10.98 18.37 -6.16
CA PRO A 187 -9.88 18.08 -7.10
C PRO A 187 -8.48 18.21 -6.51
N ASP A 188 -8.32 19.00 -5.45
CA ASP A 188 -7.05 19.15 -4.73
C ASP A 188 -6.75 18.01 -3.75
N LEU A 189 -7.72 17.11 -3.52
CA LEU A 189 -7.64 15.99 -2.57
C LEU A 189 -7.44 16.39 -1.09
N LEU A 190 -7.59 17.66 -0.78
CA LEU A 190 -7.38 18.21 0.56
C LEU A 190 -8.68 18.61 1.27
N SER A 191 -9.81 18.42 0.61
CA SER A 191 -11.15 18.68 1.16
C SER A 191 -12.19 17.74 0.55
N ILE A 192 -13.33 17.63 1.24
CA ILE A 192 -14.51 16.91 0.76
C ILE A 192 -15.56 17.91 0.28
N VAL A 193 -16.31 17.54 -0.74
CA VAL A 193 -17.35 18.36 -1.34
C VAL A 193 -18.69 17.62 -1.34
N PRO A 194 -19.84 18.31 -1.31
CA PRO A 194 -21.11 17.65 -1.34
C PRO A 194 -21.36 16.92 -2.67
N PHE A 195 -22.14 15.86 -2.61
CA PHE A 195 -22.77 15.25 -3.78
C PHE A 195 -23.82 16.18 -4.38
N GLU A 196 -24.35 15.84 -5.56
CA GLU A 196 -25.37 16.65 -6.25
C GLU A 196 -26.66 16.83 -5.45
N ASP A 197 -26.99 15.87 -4.58
CA ASP A 197 -28.12 15.91 -3.67
C ASP A 197 -27.86 16.73 -2.38
N GLY A 198 -26.67 17.33 -2.26
CA GLY A 198 -26.26 18.13 -1.12
C GLY A 198 -25.70 17.32 0.06
N THR A 199 -25.75 16.00 0.02
CA THR A 199 -25.15 15.17 1.08
C THR A 199 -23.64 15.22 1.01
N ILE A 200 -22.96 15.13 2.19
CA ILE A 200 -21.50 15.09 2.28
C ILE A 200 -21.03 13.66 2.50
N TYR A 201 -21.71 12.90 3.35
CA TYR A 201 -21.38 11.53 3.69
C TYR A 201 -22.53 10.61 3.25
N LYS A 202 -22.23 9.67 2.36
CA LYS A 202 -23.18 8.61 1.97
C LYS A 202 -22.78 7.32 2.67
N GLU A 203 -23.67 6.80 3.50
CA GLU A 203 -23.47 5.46 4.05
C GLU A 203 -23.67 4.42 2.93
N VAL A 204 -22.65 3.56 2.75
CA VAL A 204 -22.60 2.54 1.70
C VAL A 204 -22.24 1.17 2.27
N THR A 205 -22.57 0.94 3.53
CA THR A 205 -22.24 -0.26 4.29
C THR A 205 -22.82 -1.51 3.65
N PRO A 206 -21.97 -2.45 3.16
CA PRO A 206 -22.47 -3.75 2.69
C PRO A 206 -22.88 -4.67 3.86
N GLN A 207 -23.59 -5.74 3.52
CA GLN A 207 -23.88 -6.78 4.50
C GLN A 207 -22.57 -7.39 5.05
N ASN A 208 -22.52 -7.64 6.35
CA ASN A 208 -21.36 -8.21 7.08
C ASN A 208 -20.07 -7.37 7.01
N TYR A 209 -20.15 -6.12 6.60
CA TYR A 209 -19.01 -5.23 6.61
C TYR A 209 -18.44 -5.05 8.02
N VAL A 210 -17.12 -5.10 8.15
CA VAL A 210 -16.41 -4.77 9.39
C VAL A 210 -15.59 -3.50 9.21
N GLU A 211 -14.69 -3.48 8.23
CA GLU A 211 -13.76 -2.38 7.92
C GLU A 211 -13.01 -2.64 6.60
N GLY A 212 -12.01 -1.82 6.26
CA GLY A 212 -11.11 -2.04 5.14
C GLY A 212 -11.78 -1.99 3.77
N PRO A 213 -12.55 -0.93 3.44
CA PRO A 213 -13.19 -0.82 2.14
C PRO A 213 -12.16 -0.61 1.03
N PHE A 214 -12.33 -1.33 -0.07
CA PHE A 214 -11.51 -1.19 -1.27
C PHE A 214 -12.39 -1.21 -2.52
N MET A 215 -12.15 -0.28 -3.45
CA MET A 215 -12.89 -0.17 -4.70
C MET A 215 -11.97 -0.40 -5.89
N LEU A 216 -12.36 -1.33 -6.76
CA LEU A 216 -11.69 -1.58 -8.03
C LEU A 216 -12.69 -1.46 -9.18
N LYS A 217 -12.29 -0.83 -10.28
CA LYS A 217 -13.03 -0.86 -11.54
C LYS A 217 -12.28 -1.71 -12.56
N HIS A 218 -12.94 -2.72 -13.09
CA HIS A 218 -12.37 -3.60 -14.12
C HIS A 218 -13.41 -3.95 -15.16
N ASN A 219 -13.09 -3.79 -16.45
CA ASN A 219 -14.00 -4.05 -17.57
C ASN A 219 -15.37 -3.38 -17.41
N GLY A 220 -15.41 -2.12 -16.96
CA GLY A 220 -16.63 -1.33 -16.78
C GLY A 220 -17.49 -1.75 -15.58
N LYS A 221 -17.03 -2.68 -14.75
CA LYS A 221 -17.70 -3.11 -13.52
C LYS A 221 -16.93 -2.61 -12.31
N TYR A 222 -17.68 -2.25 -11.26
CA TYR A 222 -17.14 -1.89 -9.96
C TYR A 222 -17.14 -3.11 -9.06
N TYR A 223 -16.02 -3.33 -8.37
CA TYR A 223 -15.83 -4.36 -7.37
C TYR A 223 -15.54 -3.67 -6.05
N PHE A 224 -16.49 -3.80 -5.12
CA PHE A 224 -16.34 -3.28 -3.77
C PHE A 224 -16.00 -4.44 -2.85
N MET A 225 -14.84 -4.35 -2.21
CA MET A 225 -14.30 -5.38 -1.32
C MET A 225 -14.14 -4.81 0.10
N TRP A 226 -14.25 -5.66 1.09
CA TRP A 226 -14.14 -5.29 2.51
C TRP A 226 -13.80 -6.50 3.35
N SER A 227 -13.45 -6.29 4.64
CA SER A 227 -13.26 -7.37 5.59
C SER A 227 -14.58 -7.78 6.25
N GLU A 228 -14.75 -9.09 6.48
CA GLU A 228 -15.84 -9.70 7.23
C GLU A 228 -15.29 -10.43 8.45
N GLY A 229 -16.13 -10.72 9.44
CA GLY A 229 -15.77 -11.47 10.64
C GLY A 229 -15.42 -10.55 11.82
N GLY A 230 -14.59 -10.99 12.72
CA GLY A 230 -14.20 -10.21 13.89
C GLY A 230 -12.72 -10.40 14.22
N TRP A 231 -12.16 -9.56 15.01
CA TRP A 231 -10.75 -9.57 15.44
C TRP A 231 -10.21 -10.90 15.95
N GLY A 232 -11.11 -11.79 16.42
CA GLY A 232 -10.78 -13.15 16.84
C GLY A 232 -10.99 -14.22 15.78
N CYS A 233 -11.35 -13.86 14.56
CA CYS A 233 -11.60 -14.83 13.50
C CYS A 233 -10.29 -15.33 12.91
N LEU A 234 -9.94 -16.57 13.20
CA LEU A 234 -8.75 -17.24 12.65
C LEU A 234 -8.93 -17.68 11.17
N LEU A 235 -10.10 -17.40 10.58
CA LEU A 235 -10.43 -17.77 9.18
C LEU A 235 -10.20 -16.64 8.18
N TYR A 236 -9.42 -15.64 8.54
CA TYR A 236 -9.04 -14.54 7.62
C TYR A 236 -8.03 -14.94 6.53
N THR A 237 -7.61 -16.14 6.47
CA THR A 237 -7.03 -16.68 5.26
C THR A 237 -8.20 -17.11 4.38
N SER A 238 -8.72 -16.20 3.58
CA SER A 238 -9.62 -16.59 2.50
C SER A 238 -8.83 -17.50 1.58
N ASP A 239 -9.19 -18.77 1.57
CA ASP A 239 -8.92 -19.68 0.45
C ASP A 239 -9.85 -19.27 -0.70
N ALA A 240 -9.67 -18.04 -1.21
CA ALA A 240 -10.39 -17.53 -2.36
C ALA A 240 -9.55 -17.69 -3.61
#